data_0a6d6098ef405b48df886fff955352e7
#
_entry.id   0a6d6098ef405b48df886fff955352e7
#
_cell.length_a   1.000
_cell.length_b   1.000
_cell.length_c   1.000
_cell.angle_alpha   90.00
_cell.angle_beta   90.00
_cell.angle_gamma   90.00
#
_symmetry.space_group_name_H-M   'P 1'
#
loop_
_entity.id
_entity.type
_entity.pdbx_description
1 polymer ?
#
loop_
_entity_poly.entity_id
_entity_poly.type
_entity_poly.pdbx_seq_one_letter_code
_entity_poly.pdbx_strand_id
1 'polypeptide(L)'
;MLKPTDLENIKYNISLVKENVKFVYYIVLEREVSLNSIRLYLEDESICNSFQKIIIEGKSEYKRDYKNIANENIYFVDSLRVDNICKKICYIRMYLMSGEYFKIKKISFLAHKYLKMIVSGRTDGFGARMFSLLNAYYLAKESNNGFAFVWPSSLADKNLRALQGEQNIDNSVLAGFAMDSEDNIFEKKFIEQYSYTGIFKVNKGESFPIHSSYRKIFIKESENNIIYINSTPLNIVFDDIDEKKYRESMKYIWNALPFIPSIKSIISMANKLASTRKFISVHIRSGDVVFGDGVKELMDSTFRHAMPIELAMAVIEENIHRNYNIVIFGEDLTSLKKIKEYYQYNSNVFLISDFIPENRIFSTLEQVFFELTFMSFSKEIYTTRSSVYSRFAFYIGMS
;
A
#
# COMPACT_ATOMS: atom_id res chain seq x y z
N MET A 1 -3.70 -7.15 -14.14
CA MET A 1 -3.56 -6.84 -12.69
C MET A 1 -3.69 -8.14 -11.93
N LEU A 2 -2.76 -8.44 -11.03
CA LEU A 2 -2.67 -9.72 -10.33
C LEU A 2 -3.61 -9.72 -9.12
N LYS A 3 -4.51 -10.71 -9.01
CA LYS A 3 -5.52 -10.76 -7.95
C LYS A 3 -4.96 -11.32 -6.65
N PRO A 4 -5.22 -10.72 -5.48
CA PRO A 4 -4.83 -11.28 -4.18
C PRO A 4 -5.43 -12.65 -3.90
N THR A 5 -6.57 -12.95 -4.53
CA THR A 5 -7.37 -14.17 -4.33
C THR A 5 -7.08 -15.26 -5.34
N ASP A 6 -6.14 -15.05 -6.28
CA ASP A 6 -5.79 -16.09 -7.24
C ASP A 6 -5.10 -17.25 -6.51
N LEU A 7 -5.89 -18.26 -6.18
CA LEU A 7 -5.43 -19.52 -5.64
C LEU A 7 -5.37 -20.57 -6.75
N GLU A 8 -4.38 -21.42 -6.68
CA GLU A 8 -4.20 -22.53 -7.58
C GLU A 8 -4.01 -23.84 -6.81
N ASN A 9 -4.45 -24.95 -7.41
CA ASN A 9 -4.13 -26.27 -6.90
C ASN A 9 -2.70 -26.61 -7.28
N ILE A 10 -1.92 -27.05 -6.28
CA ILE A 10 -0.51 -27.41 -6.46
C ILE A 10 -0.40 -28.91 -6.59
N LYS A 11 0.31 -29.38 -7.61
CA LYS A 11 0.69 -30.77 -7.77
C LYS A 11 1.73 -31.16 -6.74
N TYR A 12 1.72 -32.42 -6.35
CA TYR A 12 2.61 -32.94 -5.32
C TYR A 12 2.90 -34.42 -5.54
N ASN A 13 4.02 -34.86 -4.95
CA ASN A 13 4.35 -36.26 -4.77
C ASN A 13 4.20 -36.61 -3.31
N ILE A 14 3.66 -37.77 -3.01
CA ILE A 14 3.45 -38.25 -1.64
C ILE A 14 4.12 -39.60 -1.44
N SER A 15 4.82 -39.75 -0.33
CA SER A 15 5.39 -41.01 0.12
C SER A 15 5.05 -41.26 1.58
N LEU A 16 4.84 -42.51 1.93
CA LEU A 16 4.63 -42.92 3.31
C LEU A 16 5.88 -43.67 3.80
N VAL A 17 6.41 -43.22 4.92
CA VAL A 17 7.59 -43.79 5.55
C VAL A 17 7.25 -44.16 7.01
N LYS A 18 7.71 -45.33 7.43
CA LYS A 18 7.65 -45.74 8.84
C LYS A 18 8.96 -45.30 9.51
N GLU A 19 8.88 -44.31 10.38
CA GLU A 19 10.03 -43.83 11.17
C GLU A 19 9.92 -44.33 12.60
N ASN A 20 10.75 -45.26 12.98
CA ASN A 20 10.71 -45.93 14.30
C ASN A 20 9.29 -46.44 14.61
N VAL A 21 8.53 -45.73 15.44
CA VAL A 21 7.17 -46.08 15.87
C VAL A 21 6.08 -45.26 15.18
N LYS A 22 6.46 -44.36 14.26
CA LYS A 22 5.50 -43.43 13.61
C LYS A 22 5.41 -43.68 12.12
N PHE A 23 4.17 -43.54 11.59
CA PHE A 23 3.94 -43.43 10.16
C PHE A 23 3.90 -41.97 9.77
N VAL A 24 4.75 -41.56 8.85
CA VAL A 24 4.89 -40.17 8.39
C VAL A 24 4.66 -40.09 6.90
N TYR A 25 3.72 -39.27 6.48
CA TYR A 25 3.57 -38.88 5.08
C TYR A 25 4.52 -37.75 4.75
N TYR A 26 5.39 -37.96 3.79
CA TYR A 26 6.23 -36.95 3.19
C TYR A 26 5.63 -36.49 1.87
N ILE A 27 5.43 -35.21 1.73
CA ILE A 27 4.81 -34.60 0.57
C ILE A 27 5.76 -33.56 0.03
N VAL A 28 6.08 -33.68 -1.25
CA VAL A 28 6.93 -32.73 -1.97
C VAL A 28 6.03 -32.01 -2.98
N LEU A 29 5.91 -30.72 -2.82
CA LEU A 29 5.19 -29.86 -3.77
C LEU A 29 6.05 -29.68 -5.03
N GLU A 30 5.43 -29.54 -6.19
CA GLU A 30 6.12 -29.37 -7.47
C GLU A 30 7.06 -28.15 -7.52
N ARG A 31 6.80 -27.18 -6.66
CA ARG A 31 7.62 -25.96 -6.46
C ARG A 31 7.39 -25.37 -5.07
N GLU A 32 8.27 -24.46 -4.66
CA GLU A 32 8.04 -23.67 -3.46
C GLU A 32 6.85 -22.71 -3.67
N VAL A 33 5.89 -22.72 -2.76
CA VAL A 33 4.66 -21.95 -2.85
C VAL A 33 4.35 -21.21 -1.56
N SER A 34 3.62 -20.12 -1.66
CA SER A 34 2.95 -19.51 -0.52
C SER A 34 1.65 -20.25 -0.26
N LEU A 35 1.70 -21.24 0.63
CA LEU A 35 0.57 -22.13 0.90
C LEU A 35 -0.54 -21.35 1.62
N ASN A 36 -1.76 -21.40 1.06
CA ASN A 36 -2.94 -20.79 1.67
C ASN A 36 -3.71 -21.78 2.52
N SER A 37 -4.03 -22.95 1.97
CA SER A 37 -4.76 -23.97 2.71
C SER A 37 -4.41 -25.38 2.30
N ILE A 38 -4.64 -26.30 3.23
CA ILE A 38 -4.56 -27.75 3.05
C ILE A 38 -5.96 -28.30 3.26
N ARG A 39 -6.45 -29.15 2.34
CA ARG A 39 -7.65 -29.95 2.52
C ARG A 39 -7.27 -31.41 2.47
N LEU A 40 -7.56 -32.14 3.52
CA LEU A 40 -7.25 -33.55 3.70
C LEU A 40 -8.56 -34.33 3.85
N TYR A 41 -8.74 -35.35 3.04
CA TYR A 41 -9.83 -36.31 3.13
C TYR A 41 -9.27 -37.66 3.58
N LEU A 42 -9.84 -38.21 4.64
CA LEU A 42 -9.42 -39.50 5.19
C LEU A 42 -10.31 -40.62 4.66
N GLU A 43 -9.76 -41.82 4.52
CA GLU A 43 -10.48 -42.98 4.00
C GLU A 43 -11.01 -43.89 5.12
N ASP A 44 -10.51 -43.73 6.32
CA ASP A 44 -10.76 -44.65 7.43
C ASP A 44 -11.69 -44.06 8.49
N GLU A 45 -12.90 -44.62 8.59
CA GLU A 45 -13.86 -44.27 9.64
C GLU A 45 -13.41 -44.72 11.04
N SER A 46 -12.46 -45.67 11.14
CA SER A 46 -11.96 -46.17 12.43
C SER A 46 -11.15 -45.12 13.21
N ILE A 47 -10.55 -44.16 12.52
CA ILE A 47 -9.82 -43.06 13.15
C ILE A 47 -10.78 -42.05 13.81
N CYS A 48 -12.02 -41.99 13.34
CA CYS A 48 -13.05 -41.11 13.85
C CYS A 48 -13.51 -41.46 15.28
N ASN A 49 -13.15 -42.62 15.80
CA ASN A 49 -13.58 -43.08 17.13
C ASN A 49 -12.58 -42.79 18.25
N SER A 50 -11.40 -42.28 17.92
CA SER A 50 -10.38 -41.89 18.90
C SER A 50 -10.05 -40.39 18.78
N PHE A 51 -9.87 -39.72 19.92
CA PHE A 51 -9.36 -38.35 19.98
C PHE A 51 -7.91 -38.31 19.48
N GLN A 52 -7.73 -38.22 18.19
CA GLN A 52 -6.40 -38.21 17.61
C GLN A 52 -6.06 -36.83 17.08
N LYS A 53 -4.80 -36.48 17.20
CA LYS A 53 -4.26 -35.22 16.80
C LYS A 53 -3.34 -35.39 15.60
N ILE A 54 -3.66 -34.75 14.49
CA ILE A 54 -2.81 -34.70 13.31
C ILE A 54 -1.83 -33.55 13.45
N ILE A 55 -0.57 -33.82 13.19
CA ILE A 55 0.49 -32.80 13.13
C ILE A 55 0.88 -32.61 11.70
N ILE A 56 0.85 -31.37 11.25
CA ILE A 56 1.27 -30.95 9.92
C ILE A 56 2.41 -29.96 10.06
N GLU A 57 3.53 -30.29 9.50
CA GLU A 57 4.75 -29.47 9.54
C GLU A 57 5.24 -29.21 8.11
N GLY A 58 5.84 -28.05 7.90
CA GLY A 58 6.36 -27.70 6.59
C GLY A 58 7.70 -26.99 6.66
N LYS A 59 8.45 -27.09 5.57
CA LYS A 59 9.70 -26.35 5.38
C LYS A 59 9.81 -25.79 3.96
N SER A 60 10.52 -24.68 3.82
CA SER A 60 10.94 -24.16 2.51
C SER A 60 12.14 -24.94 1.97
N GLU A 61 12.45 -24.76 0.70
CA GLU A 61 13.58 -25.41 0.03
C GLU A 61 14.93 -25.11 0.72
N TYR A 62 15.06 -23.92 1.30
CA TYR A 62 16.31 -23.43 1.90
C TYR A 62 16.41 -23.66 3.41
N LYS A 63 15.38 -24.21 4.07
CA LYS A 63 15.39 -24.45 5.53
C LYS A 63 15.64 -25.92 5.84
N ARG A 64 16.52 -26.17 6.80
CA ARG A 64 16.82 -27.53 7.26
C ARG A 64 15.68 -28.14 8.07
N ASP A 65 15.02 -27.30 8.91
CA ASP A 65 14.06 -27.78 9.90
C ASP A 65 12.62 -27.59 9.48
N TYR A 66 11.81 -28.59 9.77
CA TYR A 66 10.36 -28.51 9.67
C TYR A 66 9.79 -27.63 10.79
N LYS A 67 8.85 -26.75 10.45
CA LYS A 67 8.12 -25.94 11.42
C LYS A 67 6.65 -26.33 11.42
N ASN A 68 6.04 -26.31 12.60
CA ASN A 68 4.62 -26.62 12.73
C ASN A 68 3.77 -25.64 11.90
N ILE A 69 2.91 -26.20 11.04
CA ILE A 69 1.90 -25.48 10.27
C ILE A 69 0.56 -25.56 11.00
N ALA A 70 0.17 -26.75 11.41
CA ALA A 70 -1.10 -27.01 12.08
C ALA A 70 -0.96 -28.17 13.06
N ASN A 71 -1.79 -28.10 14.06
CA ASN A 71 -1.86 -29.08 15.12
C ASN A 71 -3.34 -29.22 15.52
N GLU A 72 -4.09 -29.97 14.69
CA GLU A 72 -5.54 -30.02 14.74
C GLU A 72 -6.04 -31.32 15.32
N ASN A 73 -7.08 -31.24 16.12
CA ASN A 73 -7.80 -32.40 16.60
C ASN A 73 -8.72 -32.92 15.49
N ILE A 74 -8.67 -34.22 15.23
CA ILE A 74 -9.60 -34.88 14.30
C ILE A 74 -10.81 -35.32 15.12
N TYR A 75 -11.94 -34.67 14.91
CA TYR A 75 -13.23 -35.05 15.48
C TYR A 75 -14.15 -35.50 14.35
N PHE A 76 -14.53 -36.76 14.26
CA PHE A 76 -15.63 -37.28 13.43
C PHE A 76 -15.85 -36.60 12.05
N VAL A 77 -14.79 -36.22 11.36
CA VAL A 77 -14.90 -35.47 10.13
C VAL A 77 -14.23 -36.21 8.98
N ASP A 78 -14.94 -36.34 7.88
CA ASP A 78 -14.42 -36.94 6.64
C ASP A 78 -13.29 -36.11 6.02
N SER A 79 -13.15 -34.86 6.45
CA SER A 79 -12.14 -33.96 5.94
C SER A 79 -11.63 -32.96 6.98
N LEU A 80 -10.35 -32.70 6.93
CA LEU A 80 -9.68 -31.64 7.69
C LEU A 80 -9.35 -30.49 6.74
N ARG A 81 -9.64 -29.27 7.18
CA ARG A 81 -9.25 -28.06 6.47
C ARG A 81 -8.41 -27.16 7.38
N VAL A 82 -7.24 -26.79 6.89
CA VAL A 82 -6.35 -25.80 7.52
C VAL A 82 -6.22 -24.62 6.58
N ASP A 83 -6.65 -23.46 7.03
CA ASP A 83 -6.67 -22.23 6.23
C ASP A 83 -5.65 -21.19 6.74
N ASN A 84 -5.40 -20.16 5.96
CA ASN A 84 -4.58 -19.00 6.32
C ASN A 84 -3.14 -19.35 6.74
N ILE A 85 -2.55 -20.33 6.11
CA ILE A 85 -1.18 -20.81 6.44
C ILE A 85 -0.14 -19.74 6.15
N CYS A 86 -0.23 -19.04 5.03
CA CYS A 86 0.63 -17.91 4.61
C CYS A 86 2.14 -18.14 4.82
N LYS A 87 2.62 -19.36 4.57
CA LYS A 87 4.03 -19.75 4.70
C LYS A 87 4.58 -20.25 3.37
N LYS A 88 5.83 -19.93 3.10
CA LYS A 88 6.58 -20.53 1.99
C LYS A 88 6.92 -21.96 2.31
N ILE A 89 6.43 -22.89 1.50
CA ILE A 89 6.54 -24.33 1.74
C ILE A 89 6.83 -25.03 0.42
N CYS A 90 7.76 -25.97 0.47
CA CYS A 90 8.04 -26.92 -0.59
C CYS A 90 7.87 -28.38 -0.11
N TYR A 91 8.16 -28.62 1.16
CA TYR A 91 8.10 -29.93 1.77
C TYR A 91 7.15 -29.92 2.95
N ILE A 92 6.28 -30.92 3.03
CA ILE A 92 5.31 -31.09 4.11
C ILE A 92 5.46 -32.49 4.66
N ARG A 93 5.38 -32.63 5.98
CA ARG A 93 5.21 -33.93 6.64
C ARG A 93 3.95 -33.92 7.50
N MET A 94 3.23 -35.04 7.48
CA MET A 94 2.00 -35.22 8.25
C MET A 94 2.04 -36.56 8.98
N TYR A 95 1.64 -36.55 10.24
CA TYR A 95 1.56 -37.77 11.05
C TYR A 95 0.55 -37.59 12.19
N LEU A 96 0.04 -38.69 12.70
CA LEU A 96 -0.75 -38.69 13.94
C LEU A 96 0.18 -38.58 15.13
N MET A 97 -0.27 -37.86 16.16
CA MET A 97 0.51 -37.72 17.40
C MET A 97 0.70 -39.08 18.11
N SER A 98 -0.26 -40.00 17.97
CA SER A 98 -0.13 -41.38 18.42
C SER A 98 0.92 -42.19 17.66
N GLY A 99 1.32 -41.76 16.49
CA GLY A 99 2.23 -42.47 15.59
C GLY A 99 1.53 -43.55 14.76
N GLU A 100 0.22 -43.75 14.92
CA GLU A 100 -0.53 -44.74 14.17
C GLU A 100 -0.62 -44.41 12.68
N TYR A 101 -0.90 -45.48 11.90
CA TYR A 101 -1.14 -45.34 10.48
C TYR A 101 -2.56 -44.77 10.23
N PHE A 102 -2.66 -43.88 9.27
CA PHE A 102 -3.95 -43.43 8.72
C PHE A 102 -3.88 -43.35 7.19
N LYS A 103 -5.00 -43.54 6.53
CA LYS A 103 -5.05 -43.57 5.08
C LYS A 103 -5.67 -42.29 4.54
N ILE A 104 -4.90 -41.65 3.65
CA ILE A 104 -5.35 -40.43 2.95
C ILE A 104 -6.09 -40.83 1.68
N LYS A 105 -7.38 -40.49 1.60
CA LYS A 105 -8.19 -40.66 0.41
C LYS A 105 -7.87 -39.61 -0.66
N LYS A 106 -7.75 -38.36 -0.21
CA LYS A 106 -7.45 -37.24 -1.08
C LYS A 106 -6.82 -36.14 -0.27
N ILE A 107 -5.88 -35.45 -0.88
CA ILE A 107 -5.30 -34.22 -0.33
C ILE A 107 -5.28 -33.17 -1.44
N SER A 108 -5.51 -31.93 -1.08
CA SER A 108 -5.33 -30.80 -1.98
C SER A 108 -4.65 -29.66 -1.28
N PHE A 109 -3.76 -29.01 -2.01
CA PHE A 109 -3.01 -27.85 -1.56
C PHE A 109 -3.44 -26.66 -2.41
N LEU A 110 -3.99 -25.64 -1.76
CA LEU A 110 -4.29 -24.37 -2.39
C LEU A 110 -3.19 -23.40 -2.00
N ALA A 111 -2.52 -22.85 -2.97
CA ALA A 111 -1.47 -21.88 -2.79
C ALA A 111 -1.82 -20.57 -3.48
N HIS A 112 -1.28 -19.49 -2.98
CA HIS A 112 -1.30 -18.25 -3.71
C HIS A 112 -0.48 -18.42 -5.00
N LYS A 113 -1.02 -17.95 -6.11
CA LYS A 113 -0.36 -17.94 -7.41
C LYS A 113 0.98 -17.21 -7.37
N TYR A 114 1.13 -16.34 -6.40
CA TYR A 114 2.33 -15.53 -6.16
C TYR A 114 3.00 -15.91 -4.86
N LEU A 115 4.33 -15.85 -4.85
CA LEU A 115 5.12 -16.18 -3.67
C LEU A 115 4.99 -15.13 -2.55
N LYS A 116 4.64 -13.90 -2.91
CA LYS A 116 4.51 -12.76 -1.99
C LYS A 116 3.29 -11.93 -2.34
N MET A 117 2.77 -11.23 -1.32
CA MET A 117 1.78 -10.19 -1.46
C MET A 117 2.41 -8.85 -1.09
N ILE A 118 2.36 -7.90 -2.00
CA ILE A 118 2.83 -6.54 -1.76
C ILE A 118 1.62 -5.68 -1.44
N VAL A 119 1.59 -5.14 -0.23
CA VAL A 119 0.44 -4.44 0.32
C VAL A 119 0.80 -2.98 0.58
N SER A 120 -0.01 -2.09 0.05
CA SER A 120 0.01 -0.68 0.43
C SER A 120 -0.61 -0.51 1.82
N GLY A 121 0.07 0.20 2.71
CA GLY A 121 -0.39 0.31 4.09
C GLY A 121 0.03 1.60 4.78
N ARG A 122 -0.56 2.73 4.37
CA ARG A 122 -0.33 4.04 5.01
C ARG A 122 -1.62 4.56 5.62
N THR A 123 -1.50 5.28 6.73
CA THR A 123 -2.62 5.87 7.48
C THR A 123 -2.55 7.40 7.55
N ASP A 124 -1.50 8.00 7.05
CA ASP A 124 -1.30 9.45 6.99
C ASP A 124 -1.99 10.10 5.76
N GLY A 125 -1.62 11.31 5.41
CA GLY A 125 -2.28 12.12 4.40
C GLY A 125 -2.45 11.46 3.03
N PHE A 126 -3.37 11.97 2.24
CA PHE A 126 -3.80 11.44 0.94
C PHE A 126 -2.62 11.13 0.00
N GLY A 127 -1.71 12.08 -0.19
CA GLY A 127 -0.56 11.89 -1.08
C GLY A 127 0.33 10.72 -0.69
N ALA A 128 0.53 10.50 0.62
CA ALA A 128 1.31 9.38 1.12
C ALA A 128 0.61 8.03 0.89
N ARG A 129 -0.71 7.96 1.06
CA ARG A 129 -1.51 6.76 0.82
C ARG A 129 -1.50 6.40 -0.66
N MET A 130 -1.77 7.37 -1.54
CA MET A 130 -1.74 7.15 -2.99
C MET A 130 -0.35 6.75 -3.46
N PHE A 131 0.69 7.41 -2.96
CA PHE A 131 2.06 7.08 -3.34
C PHE A 131 2.44 5.65 -2.91
N SER A 132 2.08 5.26 -1.69
CA SER A 132 2.26 3.90 -1.20
C SER A 132 1.50 2.88 -2.06
N LEU A 133 0.26 3.19 -2.47
CA LEU A 133 -0.56 2.34 -3.32
C LEU A 133 0.07 2.13 -4.69
N LEU A 134 0.53 3.21 -5.34
CA LEU A 134 1.18 3.12 -6.64
C LEU A 134 2.52 2.38 -6.55
N ASN A 135 3.29 2.63 -5.50
CA ASN A 135 4.54 1.91 -5.23
C ASN A 135 4.33 0.40 -5.08
N ALA A 136 3.34 0.02 -4.26
CA ALA A 136 3.02 -1.39 -4.05
C ALA A 136 2.57 -2.06 -5.35
N TYR A 137 1.75 -1.38 -6.14
CA TYR A 137 1.31 -1.85 -7.45
C TYR A 137 2.47 -2.00 -8.44
N TYR A 138 3.34 -0.98 -8.52
CA TYR A 138 4.54 -1.01 -9.37
C TYR A 138 5.43 -2.20 -9.04
N LEU A 139 5.78 -2.35 -7.76
CA LEU A 139 6.65 -3.45 -7.31
C LEU A 139 6.01 -4.82 -7.52
N ALA A 140 4.71 -4.96 -7.27
CA ALA A 140 4.00 -6.21 -7.53
C ALA A 140 4.09 -6.61 -9.01
N LYS A 141 3.92 -5.65 -9.91
CA LYS A 141 4.04 -5.86 -11.34
C LYS A 141 5.48 -6.22 -11.77
N GLU A 142 6.47 -5.45 -11.34
CA GLU A 142 7.88 -5.64 -11.74
C GLU A 142 8.48 -6.94 -11.17
N SER A 143 8.01 -7.39 -10.00
CA SER A 143 8.48 -8.61 -9.34
C SER A 143 7.59 -9.83 -9.55
N ASN A 144 6.51 -9.72 -10.34
CA ASN A 144 5.50 -10.76 -10.56
C ASN A 144 4.91 -11.30 -9.24
N ASN A 145 4.60 -10.41 -8.30
CA ASN A 145 3.97 -10.73 -7.03
C ASN A 145 2.50 -10.27 -6.99
N GLY A 146 1.75 -10.72 -5.99
CA GLY A 146 0.40 -10.25 -5.74
C GLY A 146 0.40 -8.80 -5.24
N PHE A 147 -0.68 -8.08 -5.55
CA PHE A 147 -0.93 -6.72 -5.07
C PHE A 147 -2.20 -6.69 -4.23
N ALA A 148 -2.14 -5.97 -3.11
CA ALA A 148 -3.32 -5.58 -2.34
C ALA A 148 -3.10 -4.21 -1.71
N PHE A 149 -4.17 -3.59 -1.24
CA PHE A 149 -4.09 -2.32 -0.53
C PHE A 149 -4.98 -2.30 0.71
N VAL A 150 -4.59 -1.47 1.67
CA VAL A 150 -5.42 -1.07 2.79
C VAL A 150 -5.63 0.43 2.67
N TRP A 151 -6.90 0.84 2.71
CA TRP A 151 -7.28 2.24 2.73
C TRP A 151 -8.05 2.55 4.01
N PRO A 152 -7.37 2.88 5.11
CA PRO A 152 -8.05 3.17 6.36
C PRO A 152 -8.93 4.41 6.17
N SER A 153 -10.21 4.25 6.40
CA SER A 153 -11.14 5.37 6.38
C SER A 153 -11.03 6.14 7.68
N SER A 154 -10.29 7.23 7.65
CA SER A 154 -10.39 8.28 8.66
C SER A 154 -10.22 7.90 10.15
N LEU A 155 -10.57 8.83 10.95
CA LEU A 155 -10.67 8.94 12.40
C LEU A 155 -11.36 7.78 13.13
N ALA A 156 -12.22 7.02 12.45
CA ALA A 156 -12.88 5.84 13.04
C ALA A 156 -11.87 4.75 13.43
N ASP A 157 -10.72 4.71 12.77
CA ASP A 157 -9.66 3.77 13.07
C ASP A 157 -8.67 4.28 14.14
N LYS A 158 -9.21 4.77 15.26
CA LYS A 158 -8.40 5.12 16.45
C LYS A 158 -7.48 3.97 16.86
N ASN A 159 -7.94 2.73 16.69
CA ASN A 159 -7.17 1.53 16.97
C ASN A 159 -5.94 1.39 16.04
N LEU A 160 -6.05 1.77 14.78
CA LEU A 160 -4.94 1.74 13.82
C LEU A 160 -3.86 2.74 14.20
N ARG A 161 -4.24 3.92 14.67
CA ARG A 161 -3.29 4.95 15.12
C ARG A 161 -2.68 4.64 16.49
N ALA A 162 -3.46 4.09 17.42
CA ALA A 162 -2.94 3.58 18.69
C ALA A 162 -1.86 2.52 18.48
N LEU A 163 -2.02 1.65 17.48
CA LEU A 163 -1.01 0.67 17.08
C LEU A 163 0.25 1.30 16.46
N GLN A 164 0.18 2.54 15.96
CA GLN A 164 1.33 3.31 15.48
C GLN A 164 2.09 4.04 16.59
N GLY A 165 1.67 3.93 17.84
CA GLY A 165 2.23 4.68 18.97
C GLY A 165 1.71 6.11 19.11
N GLU A 166 0.70 6.49 18.33
CA GLU A 166 0.09 7.82 18.35
C GLU A 166 -1.09 7.89 19.34
N GLN A 167 -0.87 7.50 20.58
CA GLN A 167 -1.94 7.25 21.56
C GLN A 167 -2.70 8.50 22.04
N ASN A 168 -2.18 9.70 21.85
CA ASN A 168 -2.72 10.93 22.47
C ASN A 168 -3.03 12.06 21.50
N ILE A 169 -3.33 11.76 20.25
CA ILE A 169 -3.64 12.80 19.27
C ILE A 169 -5.07 13.32 19.48
N ASP A 170 -5.22 14.61 19.67
CA ASP A 170 -6.52 15.28 19.70
C ASP A 170 -7.29 15.07 18.39
N ASN A 171 -8.60 14.91 18.51
CA ASN A 171 -9.49 14.71 17.37
C ASN A 171 -9.44 15.87 16.35
N SER A 172 -9.15 17.10 16.79
CA SER A 172 -8.99 18.27 15.91
C SER A 172 -7.78 18.16 14.99
N VAL A 173 -6.68 17.62 15.51
CA VAL A 173 -5.45 17.37 14.73
C VAL A 173 -5.64 16.23 13.74
N LEU A 174 -6.46 15.25 14.10
CA LEU A 174 -6.79 14.12 13.24
C LEU A 174 -7.70 14.51 12.07
N ALA A 175 -8.45 15.62 12.17
CA ALA A 175 -9.34 16.08 11.11
C ALA A 175 -8.58 16.37 9.80
N GLY A 176 -7.35 16.90 9.88
CA GLY A 176 -6.49 17.12 8.71
C GLY A 176 -6.03 15.84 7.99
N PHE A 177 -6.12 14.69 8.66
CA PHE A 177 -5.79 13.38 8.08
C PHE A 177 -7.02 12.54 7.76
N ALA A 178 -8.23 13.05 8.06
CA ALA A 178 -9.47 12.37 7.75
C ALA A 178 -9.63 12.22 6.24
N MET A 179 -9.68 10.99 5.77
CA MET A 179 -9.90 10.67 4.37
C MET A 179 -11.21 9.90 4.24
N ASP A 180 -11.89 10.15 3.15
CA ASP A 180 -13.07 9.38 2.79
C ASP A 180 -12.77 7.89 2.68
N SER A 181 -13.81 7.07 2.80
CA SER A 181 -13.69 5.64 2.61
C SER A 181 -13.24 5.31 1.18
N GLU A 182 -12.70 4.14 0.99
CA GLU A 182 -12.26 3.64 -0.32
C GLU A 182 -13.40 3.63 -1.35
N ASP A 183 -14.65 3.45 -0.91
CA ASP A 183 -15.85 3.46 -1.76
C ASP A 183 -16.14 4.83 -2.40
N ASN A 184 -15.68 5.91 -1.77
CA ASN A 184 -15.78 7.26 -2.33
C ASN A 184 -14.64 7.60 -3.31
N ILE A 185 -13.69 6.69 -3.49
CA ILE A 185 -12.49 6.89 -4.33
C ILE A 185 -12.47 5.91 -5.48
N PHE A 186 -12.63 4.62 -5.19
CA PHE A 186 -12.43 3.55 -6.17
C PHE A 186 -13.73 2.83 -6.52
N GLU A 187 -13.79 2.33 -7.74
CA GLU A 187 -14.88 1.47 -8.16
C GLU A 187 -14.96 0.19 -7.30
N LYS A 188 -16.18 -0.20 -6.94
CA LYS A 188 -16.46 -1.37 -6.08
C LYS A 188 -15.73 -2.64 -6.51
N LYS A 189 -15.69 -2.91 -7.81
CA LYS A 189 -14.99 -4.06 -8.37
C LYS A 189 -13.47 -4.07 -8.07
N PHE A 190 -12.86 -2.89 -8.01
CA PHE A 190 -11.45 -2.77 -7.65
C PHE A 190 -11.23 -3.04 -6.15
N ILE A 191 -12.11 -2.53 -5.32
CA ILE A 191 -12.07 -2.75 -3.87
C ILE A 191 -12.23 -4.24 -3.57
N GLU A 192 -13.28 -4.88 -4.10
CA GLU A 192 -13.54 -6.31 -3.93
C GLU A 192 -12.36 -7.19 -4.40
N GLN A 193 -11.63 -6.72 -5.40
CA GLN A 193 -10.54 -7.46 -6.00
C GLN A 193 -9.20 -7.29 -5.29
N TYR A 194 -8.93 -6.12 -4.69
CA TYR A 194 -7.60 -5.74 -4.20
C TYR A 194 -7.56 -5.26 -2.77
N SER A 195 -8.69 -5.04 -2.11
CA SER A 195 -8.70 -4.70 -0.68
C SER A 195 -8.13 -5.87 0.12
N TYR A 196 -7.19 -5.56 1.02
CA TYR A 196 -6.54 -6.55 1.86
C TYR A 196 -7.41 -6.86 3.07
N THR A 197 -7.84 -8.11 3.19
CA THR A 197 -8.73 -8.57 4.27
C THR A 197 -7.99 -9.25 5.42
N GLY A 198 -6.68 -9.36 5.36
CA GLY A 198 -5.86 -9.96 6.40
C GLY A 198 -5.59 -9.02 7.59
N ILE A 199 -4.93 -9.56 8.63
CA ILE A 199 -4.48 -8.74 9.74
C ILE A 199 -3.40 -7.77 9.22
N PHE A 200 -3.75 -6.51 9.20
CA PHE A 200 -2.86 -5.45 8.80
C PHE A 200 -1.99 -5.05 10.00
N LYS A 201 -0.68 -5.26 9.87
CA LYS A 201 0.26 -4.66 10.82
C LYS A 201 0.49 -3.23 10.38
N VAL A 202 -0.11 -2.32 11.09
CA VAL A 202 0.03 -0.88 10.88
C VAL A 202 1.43 -0.46 11.29
N ASN A 203 2.36 -0.66 10.42
CA ASN A 203 3.66 -0.03 10.53
C ASN A 203 3.74 1.05 9.45
N LYS A 204 4.62 2.00 9.63
CA LYS A 204 4.95 3.05 8.65
C LYS A 204 5.45 2.52 7.28
N GLY A 205 5.15 1.26 6.97
CA GLY A 205 5.75 0.49 5.87
C GLY A 205 7.10 -0.10 6.28
N GLU A 206 7.57 -1.13 5.59
CA GLU A 206 8.93 -1.63 5.83
C GLU A 206 9.95 -0.57 5.41
N SER A 207 10.88 -0.27 6.29
CA SER A 207 12.07 0.52 5.93
C SER A 207 13.08 -0.39 5.30
N PHE A 208 13.30 -0.24 4.02
CA PHE A 208 14.37 -0.92 3.32
C PHE A 208 15.67 -0.13 3.46
N PRO A 209 16.83 -0.81 3.56
CA PRO A 209 18.10 -0.12 3.47
C PRO A 209 18.19 0.67 2.15
N ILE A 210 18.64 1.91 2.23
CA ILE A 210 18.94 2.72 1.04
C ILE A 210 20.01 1.99 0.23
N HIS A 211 19.93 2.02 -1.09
CA HIS A 211 20.82 1.32 -2.00
C HIS A 211 20.74 -0.22 -1.92
N SER A 212 19.55 -0.73 -1.66
CA SER A 212 19.25 -2.16 -1.77
C SER A 212 18.69 -2.51 -3.15
N SER A 213 18.73 -3.80 -3.47
CA SER A 213 18.08 -4.30 -4.70
C SER A 213 16.68 -4.82 -4.39
N TYR A 214 15.65 -4.29 -5.08
CA TYR A 214 14.29 -4.82 -4.91
C TYR A 214 14.20 -6.28 -5.39
N ARG A 215 14.98 -6.66 -6.39
CA ARG A 215 15.01 -8.03 -6.90
C ARG A 215 15.46 -9.03 -5.85
N LYS A 216 16.44 -8.66 -5.03
CA LYS A 216 16.87 -9.51 -3.91
C LYS A 216 15.79 -9.65 -2.86
N ILE A 217 15.21 -8.53 -2.44
CA ILE A 217 14.21 -8.48 -1.36
C ILE A 217 12.89 -9.14 -1.80
N PHE A 218 12.38 -8.79 -2.98
CA PHE A 218 11.04 -9.21 -3.42
C PHE A 218 11.03 -10.55 -4.14
N ILE A 219 12.13 -10.97 -4.74
CA ILE A 219 12.22 -12.22 -5.50
C ILE A 219 12.89 -13.32 -4.69
N LYS A 220 13.93 -13.02 -3.90
CA LYS A 220 14.79 -14.05 -3.29
C LYS A 220 14.80 -14.12 -1.77
N GLU A 221 14.73 -13.03 -1.03
CA GLU A 221 15.23 -13.00 0.35
C GLU A 221 14.20 -12.88 1.48
N SER A 222 12.95 -12.48 1.24
CA SER A 222 12.07 -12.23 2.37
C SER A 222 11.40 -13.51 2.87
N GLU A 223 11.54 -13.77 4.16
CA GLU A 223 10.78 -14.82 4.87
C GLU A 223 9.30 -14.47 4.98
N ASN A 224 8.95 -13.19 4.84
CA ASN A 224 7.60 -12.70 4.94
C ASN A 224 6.88 -12.85 3.59
N ASN A 225 5.72 -13.48 3.62
CA ASN A 225 4.86 -13.59 2.45
C ASN A 225 4.10 -12.29 2.17
N ILE A 226 4.09 -11.35 3.11
CA ILE A 226 3.42 -10.05 3.02
C ILE A 226 4.47 -8.97 3.26
N ILE A 227 4.55 -8.02 2.33
CA ILE A 227 5.47 -6.88 2.39
C ILE A 227 4.65 -5.62 2.29
N TYR A 228 4.75 -4.76 3.30
CA TYR A 228 4.09 -3.46 3.32
C TYR A 228 4.99 -2.39 2.71
N ILE A 229 4.42 -1.56 1.84
CA ILE A 229 5.15 -0.51 1.14
C ILE A 229 4.80 0.85 1.70
N ASN A 230 5.81 1.69 1.85
CA ASN A 230 5.67 3.08 2.27
C ASN A 230 5.58 4.06 1.07
N SER A 231 5.50 5.35 1.37
CA SER A 231 5.40 6.44 0.39
C SER A 231 6.74 7.02 -0.07
N THR A 232 7.85 6.37 0.26
CA THR A 232 9.17 6.82 -0.23
C THR A 232 9.31 6.46 -1.70
N PRO A 233 9.82 7.36 -2.57
CA PRO A 233 10.09 7.04 -3.97
C PRO A 233 11.04 5.85 -4.08
N LEU A 234 10.68 4.88 -4.89
CA LEU A 234 11.40 3.61 -4.95
C LEU A 234 12.80 3.73 -5.58
N ASN A 235 12.98 4.67 -6.49
CA ASN A 235 14.29 4.98 -7.08
C ASN A 235 15.29 5.59 -6.09
N ILE A 236 14.84 6.07 -4.93
CA ILE A 236 15.71 6.52 -3.83
C ILE A 236 16.12 5.34 -2.96
N VAL A 237 15.24 4.34 -2.83
CA VAL A 237 15.46 3.18 -1.94
C VAL A 237 16.21 2.05 -2.64
N PHE A 238 15.94 1.84 -3.92
CA PHE A 238 16.44 0.70 -4.67
C PHE A 238 17.32 1.13 -5.85
N ASP A 239 18.54 0.61 -5.90
CA ASP A 239 19.52 0.90 -6.97
C ASP A 239 19.12 0.33 -8.33
N ASP A 240 18.32 -0.71 -8.35
CA ASP A 240 17.91 -1.41 -9.57
C ASP A 240 16.58 -0.88 -10.15
N ILE A 241 16.13 0.29 -9.69
CA ILE A 241 14.97 1.00 -10.25
C ILE A 241 15.46 2.19 -11.09
N ASP A 242 15.22 2.13 -12.37
CA ASP A 242 15.44 3.26 -13.29
C ASP A 242 14.40 4.36 -13.03
N GLU A 243 14.86 5.57 -12.74
CA GLU A 243 14.00 6.70 -12.36
C GLU A 243 13.01 7.05 -13.46
N LYS A 244 13.46 7.10 -14.71
CA LYS A 244 12.63 7.47 -15.85
C LYS A 244 11.50 6.45 -16.03
N LYS A 245 11.86 5.17 -16.08
CA LYS A 245 10.89 4.08 -16.22
C LYS A 245 9.90 4.06 -15.03
N TYR A 246 10.39 4.34 -13.84
CA TYR A 246 9.55 4.41 -12.65
C TYR A 246 8.54 5.56 -12.73
N ARG A 247 8.95 6.77 -13.11
CA ARG A 247 8.05 7.91 -13.30
C ARG A 247 7.01 7.64 -14.39
N GLU A 248 7.41 7.12 -15.55
CA GLU A 248 6.49 6.72 -16.61
C GLU A 248 5.46 5.69 -16.11
N SER A 249 5.90 4.74 -15.31
CA SER A 249 5.02 3.73 -14.70
C SER A 249 4.07 4.32 -13.67
N MET A 250 4.52 5.23 -12.81
CA MET A 250 3.66 5.91 -11.83
C MET A 250 2.54 6.69 -12.51
N LYS A 251 2.89 7.45 -13.56
CA LYS A 251 1.93 8.16 -14.42
C LYS A 251 0.93 7.20 -15.05
N TYR A 252 1.41 6.11 -15.64
CA TYR A 252 0.56 5.11 -16.27
C TYR A 252 -0.41 4.47 -15.25
N ILE A 253 0.10 4.07 -14.08
CA ILE A 253 -0.71 3.45 -13.03
C ILE A 253 -1.77 4.44 -12.53
N TRP A 254 -1.40 5.70 -12.28
CA TRP A 254 -2.34 6.74 -11.86
C TRP A 254 -3.52 6.87 -12.82
N ASN A 255 -3.23 6.99 -14.11
CA ASN A 255 -4.24 7.13 -15.15
C ASN A 255 -5.11 5.88 -15.34
N ALA A 256 -4.59 4.70 -14.97
CA ALA A 256 -5.29 3.43 -15.08
C ALA A 256 -6.10 3.06 -13.83
N LEU A 257 -5.98 3.82 -12.73
CA LEU A 257 -6.74 3.54 -11.52
C LEU A 257 -8.25 3.67 -11.77
N PRO A 258 -9.03 2.70 -11.33
CA PRO A 258 -10.48 2.70 -11.53
C PRO A 258 -11.18 3.56 -10.46
N PHE A 259 -10.99 4.87 -10.58
CA PHE A 259 -11.71 5.84 -9.75
C PHE A 259 -13.19 5.83 -10.07
N ILE A 260 -14.03 6.21 -9.09
CA ILE A 260 -15.47 6.41 -9.32
C ILE A 260 -15.72 7.56 -10.30
N PRO A 261 -16.90 7.62 -10.95
CA PRO A 261 -17.20 8.62 -11.99
C PRO A 261 -17.04 10.08 -11.56
N SER A 262 -17.41 10.42 -10.30
CA SER A 262 -17.23 11.77 -9.76
C SER A 262 -15.77 12.19 -9.72
N ILE A 263 -14.89 11.34 -9.21
CA ILE A 263 -13.44 11.59 -9.15
C ILE A 263 -12.85 11.66 -10.57
N LYS A 264 -13.23 10.76 -11.47
CA LYS A 264 -12.81 10.83 -12.89
C LYS A 264 -13.17 12.17 -13.53
N SER A 265 -14.36 12.68 -13.23
CA SER A 265 -14.81 14.01 -13.73
C SER A 265 -13.92 15.14 -13.22
N ILE A 266 -13.54 15.09 -11.93
CA ILE A 266 -12.63 16.08 -11.33
C ILE A 266 -11.24 16.02 -11.96
N ILE A 267 -10.66 14.83 -12.09
CA ILE A 267 -9.36 14.62 -12.74
C ILE A 267 -9.41 15.15 -14.19
N SER A 268 -10.45 14.82 -14.94
CA SER A 268 -10.63 15.29 -16.32
C SER A 268 -10.70 16.82 -16.41
N MET A 269 -11.42 17.45 -15.48
CA MET A 269 -11.52 18.91 -15.43
C MET A 269 -10.16 19.56 -15.12
N ALA A 270 -9.45 19.06 -14.11
CA ALA A 270 -8.12 19.54 -13.76
C ALA A 270 -7.15 19.39 -14.93
N ASN A 271 -7.15 18.23 -15.59
CA ASN A 271 -6.35 17.97 -16.79
C ASN A 271 -6.64 18.99 -17.89
N LYS A 272 -7.90 19.24 -18.19
CA LYS A 272 -8.32 20.21 -19.23
C LYS A 272 -7.83 21.61 -18.93
N LEU A 273 -7.95 22.05 -17.68
CA LEU A 273 -7.57 23.39 -17.25
C LEU A 273 -6.05 23.58 -17.19
N ALA A 274 -5.33 22.55 -16.70
CA ALA A 274 -3.89 22.62 -16.53
C ALA A 274 -3.11 22.45 -17.84
N SER A 275 -3.53 21.55 -18.74
CA SER A 275 -2.82 21.22 -19.97
C SER A 275 -2.67 22.40 -20.96
N THR A 276 -3.52 23.40 -20.86
CA THR A 276 -3.50 24.60 -21.71
C THR A 276 -2.55 25.69 -21.21
N ARG A 277 -1.91 25.49 -20.06
CA ARG A 277 -1.13 26.52 -19.38
C ARG A 277 0.31 26.08 -19.12
N LYS A 278 1.22 27.05 -19.20
CA LYS A 278 2.58 26.87 -18.72
C LYS A 278 2.70 27.53 -17.34
N PHE A 279 2.94 26.76 -16.30
CA PHE A 279 3.01 27.29 -14.95
C PHE A 279 4.01 26.53 -14.07
N ILE A 280 4.39 27.19 -13.00
CA ILE A 280 5.09 26.58 -11.87
C ILE A 280 4.13 26.56 -10.66
N SER A 281 4.31 25.59 -9.79
CA SER A 281 3.53 25.47 -8.55
C SER A 281 4.35 25.88 -7.34
N VAL A 282 3.73 26.67 -6.46
CA VAL A 282 4.26 26.96 -5.12
C VAL A 282 3.27 26.38 -4.11
N HIS A 283 3.68 25.32 -3.42
CA HIS A 283 2.82 24.63 -2.46
C HIS A 283 3.23 25.01 -1.02
N ILE A 284 2.39 25.81 -0.38
CA ILE A 284 2.55 26.27 0.99
C ILE A 284 1.88 25.26 1.91
N ARG A 285 2.69 24.50 2.61
CA ARG A 285 2.20 23.58 3.62
C ARG A 285 2.37 24.22 4.99
N SER A 286 1.28 24.56 5.65
CA SER A 286 1.26 25.19 6.96
C SER A 286 0.32 24.50 7.95
N GLY A 287 -0.75 23.87 7.50
CA GLY A 287 -1.87 23.43 8.33
C GLY A 287 -1.48 22.49 9.48
N ASP A 288 -1.19 21.26 9.19
CA ASP A 288 -0.86 20.23 10.19
C ASP A 288 0.49 20.42 10.87
N VAL A 289 1.36 21.23 10.28
CA VAL A 289 2.72 21.50 10.78
C VAL A 289 2.76 22.69 11.73
N VAL A 290 1.83 23.65 11.59
CA VAL A 290 1.84 24.91 12.35
C VAL A 290 0.82 24.92 13.49
N PHE A 291 -0.33 24.29 13.32
CA PHE A 291 -1.48 24.46 14.22
C PHE A 291 -1.69 23.34 15.25
N GLY A 292 -0.92 22.27 15.19
CA GLY A 292 -1.08 21.14 16.11
C GLY A 292 0.05 21.06 17.14
N ASP A 293 -0.17 21.51 18.38
CA ASP A 293 0.84 21.35 19.44
C ASP A 293 1.13 19.86 19.69
N GLY A 294 0.13 18.98 19.60
CA GLY A 294 0.32 17.53 19.65
C GLY A 294 1.05 16.94 18.46
N VAL A 295 1.02 17.58 17.29
CA VAL A 295 1.77 17.15 16.10
C VAL A 295 3.24 17.54 16.18
N LYS A 296 3.57 18.64 16.86
CA LYS A 296 4.97 19.04 17.11
C LYS A 296 5.71 18.02 17.98
N GLU A 297 5.03 17.41 18.95
CA GLU A 297 5.61 16.38 19.81
C GLU A 297 5.80 15.05 19.11
N LEU A 298 4.89 14.71 18.18
CA LEU A 298 4.92 13.44 17.43
C LEU A 298 5.87 13.45 16.23
N MET A 299 6.11 14.62 15.68
CA MET A 299 6.98 14.82 14.54
C MET A 299 8.20 15.57 15.02
N ASP A 300 9.30 14.84 15.16
CA ASP A 300 10.58 15.46 15.43
C ASP A 300 10.69 16.74 14.59
N SER A 301 10.59 17.87 15.27
CA SER A 301 10.47 19.21 14.69
C SER A 301 11.60 19.55 13.69
N THR A 302 12.67 18.77 13.70
CA THR A 302 13.82 18.94 12.82
C THR A 302 13.56 18.53 11.37
N PHE A 303 12.52 17.72 11.08
CA PHE A 303 12.30 17.14 9.75
C PHE A 303 11.12 17.72 8.96
N ARG A 304 10.22 18.46 9.58
CA ARG A 304 9.03 19.01 8.90
C ARG A 304 8.95 20.52 9.09
N HIS A 305 9.66 21.23 8.26
CA HIS A 305 9.52 22.68 8.20
C HIS A 305 8.30 23.03 7.34
N ALA A 306 7.40 23.86 7.89
CA ALA A 306 6.44 24.59 7.10
C ALA A 306 7.19 25.44 6.06
N MET A 307 6.58 25.72 4.93
CA MET A 307 7.10 26.72 4.02
C MET A 307 6.67 28.10 4.57
N PRO A 308 7.59 28.90 5.12
CA PRO A 308 7.24 30.24 5.56
C PRO A 308 6.71 31.06 4.40
N ILE A 309 5.78 31.96 4.68
CA ILE A 309 5.19 32.82 3.65
C ILE A 309 6.26 33.66 2.94
N GLU A 310 7.26 34.10 3.68
CA GLU A 310 8.40 34.87 3.16
C GLU A 310 9.22 34.08 2.14
N LEU A 311 9.41 32.78 2.40
CA LEU A 311 10.11 31.90 1.44
C LEU A 311 9.25 31.68 0.19
N ALA A 312 7.93 31.50 0.36
CA ALA A 312 7.01 31.38 -0.78
C ALA A 312 7.04 32.67 -1.62
N MET A 313 7.02 33.84 -0.99
CA MET A 313 7.13 35.12 -1.66
C MET A 313 8.47 35.28 -2.39
N ALA A 314 9.59 34.90 -1.76
CA ALA A 314 10.90 34.95 -2.41
C ALA A 314 10.95 34.04 -3.66
N VAL A 315 10.35 32.83 -3.61
CA VAL A 315 10.23 31.96 -4.79
C VAL A 315 9.37 32.62 -5.87
N ILE A 316 8.28 33.30 -5.51
CA ILE A 316 7.44 34.02 -6.46
C ILE A 316 8.23 35.15 -7.12
N GLU A 317 8.92 36.00 -6.34
CA GLU A 317 9.74 37.10 -6.84
C GLU A 317 10.83 36.63 -7.82
N GLU A 318 11.53 35.56 -7.47
CA GLU A 318 12.56 34.98 -8.34
C GLU A 318 11.99 34.52 -9.68
N ASN A 319 10.72 34.05 -9.70
CA ASN A 319 10.11 33.44 -10.88
C ASN A 319 9.14 34.38 -11.65
N ILE A 320 8.78 35.51 -11.09
CA ILE A 320 7.76 36.40 -11.65
C ILE A 320 8.12 36.94 -13.05
N HIS A 321 9.43 37.05 -13.35
CA HIS A 321 9.96 37.49 -14.64
C HIS A 321 10.12 36.36 -15.66
N ARG A 322 9.95 35.13 -15.20
CA ARG A 322 9.93 33.97 -16.10
C ARG A 322 8.56 33.96 -16.80
N ASN A 323 8.54 33.66 -18.06
CA ASN A 323 7.29 33.66 -18.86
C ASN A 323 6.38 32.46 -18.52
N TYR A 324 6.11 32.27 -17.22
CA TYR A 324 5.23 31.25 -16.66
C TYR A 324 4.20 31.88 -15.74
N ASN A 325 3.04 31.27 -15.66
CA ASN A 325 2.11 31.52 -14.58
C ASN A 325 2.64 30.89 -13.29
N ILE A 326 2.38 31.51 -12.16
CA ILE A 326 2.70 31.00 -10.83
C ILE A 326 1.38 30.64 -10.18
N VAL A 327 1.19 29.36 -9.88
CA VAL A 327 -0.03 28.87 -9.21
C VAL A 327 0.32 28.44 -7.80
N ILE A 328 -0.39 29.02 -6.85
CA ILE A 328 -0.16 28.84 -5.42
C ILE A 328 -1.19 27.86 -4.88
N PHE A 329 -0.70 26.86 -4.17
CA PHE A 329 -1.46 25.83 -3.48
C PHE A 329 -1.20 25.94 -1.98
N GLY A 330 -2.18 25.60 -1.17
CA GLY A 330 -2.02 25.58 0.29
C GLY A 330 -3.33 25.47 1.03
N GLU A 331 -3.22 25.11 2.30
CA GLU A 331 -4.36 24.91 3.20
C GLU A 331 -4.67 26.16 4.04
N ASP A 332 -3.67 27.03 4.26
CA ASP A 332 -3.82 28.23 5.07
C ASP A 332 -4.37 29.40 4.24
N LEU A 333 -5.68 29.56 4.31
CA LEU A 333 -6.38 30.64 3.61
C LEU A 333 -5.86 32.02 3.99
N THR A 334 -5.33 32.24 5.20
CA THR A 334 -4.81 33.53 5.64
C THR A 334 -3.52 33.87 4.90
N SER A 335 -2.59 32.92 4.81
CA SER A 335 -1.37 33.10 4.03
C SER A 335 -1.64 33.24 2.54
N LEU A 336 -2.57 32.48 2.01
CA LEU A 336 -2.98 32.56 0.59
C LEU A 336 -3.56 33.95 0.26
N LYS A 337 -4.45 34.49 1.11
CA LYS A 337 -5.00 35.82 0.94
C LYS A 337 -3.95 36.91 0.97
N LYS A 338 -3.01 36.88 1.93
CA LYS A 338 -1.90 37.85 2.01
C LYS A 338 -1.06 37.85 0.74
N ILE A 339 -0.73 36.68 0.21
CA ILE A 339 0.03 36.58 -1.05
C ILE A 339 -0.79 37.17 -2.21
N LYS A 340 -2.09 36.83 -2.30
CA LYS A 340 -2.94 37.33 -3.36
C LYS A 340 -3.09 38.85 -3.31
N GLU A 341 -3.22 39.43 -2.13
CA GLU A 341 -3.28 40.88 -1.91
C GLU A 341 -1.96 41.55 -2.32
N TYR A 342 -0.81 40.96 -1.95
CA TYR A 342 0.51 41.50 -2.29
C TYR A 342 0.75 41.52 -3.81
N TYR A 343 0.34 40.45 -4.52
CA TYR A 343 0.51 40.32 -5.97
C TYR A 343 -0.75 40.67 -6.77
N GLN A 344 -1.69 41.44 -6.23
CA GLN A 344 -3.00 41.74 -6.87
C GLN A 344 -2.87 42.40 -8.24
N TYR A 345 -1.78 43.12 -8.50
CA TYR A 345 -1.49 43.77 -9.79
C TYR A 345 -0.64 42.92 -10.74
N ASN A 346 -0.29 41.71 -10.32
CA ASN A 346 0.48 40.81 -11.16
C ASN A 346 -0.42 39.78 -11.84
N SER A 347 -0.57 39.89 -13.14
CA SER A 347 -1.46 39.04 -13.95
C SER A 347 -1.00 37.58 -14.06
N ASN A 348 0.20 37.25 -13.59
CA ASN A 348 0.77 35.90 -13.72
C ASN A 348 0.75 35.11 -12.40
N VAL A 349 0.25 35.71 -11.30
CA VAL A 349 0.15 35.04 -9.97
C VAL A 349 -1.29 34.68 -9.64
N PHE A 350 -1.54 33.39 -9.47
CA PHE A 350 -2.87 32.81 -9.26
C PHE A 350 -2.90 31.97 -8.00
N LEU A 351 -4.05 31.93 -7.34
CA LEU A 351 -4.36 30.84 -6.42
C LEU A 351 -4.99 29.69 -7.19
N ILE A 352 -4.83 28.45 -6.71
CA ILE A 352 -5.51 27.30 -7.33
C ILE A 352 -7.02 27.48 -7.37
N SER A 353 -7.61 28.17 -6.39
CA SER A 353 -9.04 28.52 -6.35
C SER A 353 -9.49 29.38 -7.52
N ASP A 354 -8.62 30.18 -8.13
CA ASP A 354 -8.95 31.02 -9.29
C ASP A 354 -9.29 30.16 -10.55
N PHE A 355 -8.99 28.87 -10.52
CA PHE A 355 -9.28 27.92 -11.59
C PHE A 355 -10.51 27.05 -11.34
N ILE A 356 -11.09 27.14 -10.15
CA ILE A 356 -12.32 26.43 -9.82
C ILE A 356 -13.51 27.24 -10.36
N PRO A 357 -14.42 26.64 -11.16
CA PRO A 357 -15.58 27.35 -11.65
C PRO A 357 -16.44 27.89 -10.49
N GLU A 358 -16.87 29.15 -10.57
CA GLU A 358 -17.62 29.85 -9.51
C GLU A 358 -18.92 29.13 -9.07
N ASN A 359 -19.53 28.39 -9.98
CA ASN A 359 -20.77 27.65 -9.72
C ASN A 359 -20.52 26.23 -9.16
N ARG A 360 -19.28 25.89 -8.80
CA ARG A 360 -18.94 24.56 -8.33
C ARG A 360 -18.35 24.59 -6.93
N ILE A 361 -18.98 23.86 -6.03
CA ILE A 361 -18.48 23.62 -4.69
C ILE A 361 -17.90 22.21 -4.67
N PHE A 362 -16.62 22.07 -4.37
CA PHE A 362 -15.97 20.79 -4.20
C PHE A 362 -16.11 20.29 -2.76
N SER A 363 -16.29 18.99 -2.59
CA SER A 363 -15.96 18.34 -1.33
C SER A 363 -14.46 18.39 -1.07
N THR A 364 -14.04 18.19 0.17
CA THR A 364 -12.61 18.15 0.51
C THR A 364 -11.86 17.13 -0.34
N LEU A 365 -12.45 15.95 -0.57
CA LEU A 365 -11.84 14.91 -1.40
C LEU A 365 -11.71 15.35 -2.86
N GLU A 366 -12.75 15.95 -3.43
CA GLU A 366 -12.72 16.47 -4.80
C GLU A 366 -11.67 17.55 -4.97
N GLN A 367 -11.54 18.46 -4.00
CA GLN A 367 -10.51 19.49 -4.00
C GLN A 367 -9.11 18.88 -4.00
N VAL A 368 -8.85 17.88 -3.15
CA VAL A 368 -7.57 17.18 -3.11
C VAL A 368 -7.23 16.57 -4.46
N PHE A 369 -8.16 15.90 -5.13
CA PHE A 369 -7.94 15.34 -6.47
C PHE A 369 -7.71 16.41 -7.53
N PHE A 370 -8.47 17.51 -7.47
CA PHE A 370 -8.33 18.63 -8.39
C PHE A 370 -6.92 19.25 -8.27
N GLU A 371 -6.53 19.63 -7.07
CA GLU A 371 -5.26 20.30 -6.80
C GLU A 371 -4.06 19.40 -7.15
N LEU A 372 -4.10 18.13 -6.73
CA LEU A 372 -3.05 17.17 -7.02
C LEU A 372 -2.86 16.97 -8.53
N THR A 373 -3.97 16.77 -9.23
CA THR A 373 -3.95 16.59 -10.68
C THR A 373 -3.49 17.86 -11.39
N PHE A 374 -3.97 19.02 -10.98
CA PHE A 374 -3.54 20.30 -11.55
C PHE A 374 -2.03 20.50 -11.34
N MET A 375 -1.53 20.30 -10.10
CA MET A 375 -0.12 20.43 -9.75
C MET A 375 0.77 19.49 -10.58
N SER A 376 0.29 18.32 -10.96
CA SER A 376 1.06 17.35 -11.75
C SER A 376 1.43 17.83 -13.17
N PHE A 377 0.81 18.89 -13.66
CA PHE A 377 1.14 19.55 -14.93
C PHE A 377 2.19 20.67 -14.80
N SER A 378 2.61 20.96 -13.58
CA SER A 378 3.60 22.02 -13.36
C SER A 378 4.93 21.67 -13.97
N LYS A 379 5.58 22.67 -14.56
CA LYS A 379 6.96 22.53 -15.03
C LYS A 379 7.93 22.34 -13.85
N GLU A 380 7.70 23.06 -12.77
CA GLU A 380 8.48 23.02 -11.54
C GLU A 380 7.52 23.09 -10.35
N ILE A 381 7.83 22.36 -9.28
CA ILE A 381 7.06 22.37 -8.05
C ILE A 381 7.98 22.81 -6.90
N TYR A 382 7.71 23.97 -6.35
CA TYR A 382 8.37 24.49 -5.16
C TYR A 382 7.54 24.13 -3.93
N THR A 383 8.15 23.44 -2.99
CA THR A 383 7.44 22.91 -1.83
C THR A 383 8.38 22.67 -0.65
N THR A 384 7.85 22.40 0.51
CA THR A 384 8.66 21.91 1.63
C THR A 384 9.26 20.54 1.33
N ARG A 385 10.48 20.31 1.80
CA ARG A 385 11.22 19.03 1.59
C ARG A 385 10.43 17.80 2.02
N SER A 386 9.59 17.92 3.03
CA SER A 386 8.82 16.81 3.62
C SER A 386 7.44 16.60 3.02
N SER A 387 7.00 17.43 2.09
CA SER A 387 5.67 17.29 1.49
C SER A 387 5.59 16.08 0.57
N VAL A 388 5.02 14.99 1.07
CA VAL A 388 4.77 13.78 0.26
C VAL A 388 3.69 14.05 -0.79
N TYR A 389 2.75 14.95 -0.51
CA TYR A 389 1.68 15.35 -1.44
C TYR A 389 2.25 15.95 -2.73
N SER A 390 3.09 16.98 -2.63
CA SER A 390 3.72 17.61 -3.79
C SER A 390 4.70 16.69 -4.50
N ARG A 391 5.42 15.86 -3.74
CA ARG A 391 6.29 14.84 -4.30
C ARG A 391 5.50 13.83 -5.12
N PHE A 392 4.33 13.43 -4.65
CA PHE A 392 3.45 12.53 -5.39
C PHE A 392 2.99 13.19 -6.71
N ALA A 393 2.57 14.48 -6.69
CA ALA A 393 2.24 15.22 -7.90
C ALA A 393 3.39 15.21 -8.92
N PHE A 394 4.63 15.38 -8.47
CA PHE A 394 5.81 15.30 -9.34
C PHE A 394 5.97 13.92 -10.01
N TYR A 395 5.78 12.83 -9.27
CA TYR A 395 5.97 11.48 -9.81
C TYR A 395 4.84 11.02 -10.74
N ILE A 396 3.63 11.53 -10.60
CA ILE A 396 2.55 11.31 -11.57
C ILE A 396 2.54 12.36 -12.69
N GLY A 397 3.50 13.28 -12.67
CA GLY A 397 3.56 14.46 -13.52
C GLY A 397 3.42 14.20 -15.00
N MET A 398 2.72 15.13 -15.66
CA MET A 398 2.39 15.10 -17.09
C MET A 398 3.38 15.93 -17.93
N SER A 399 4.28 16.66 -17.28
CA SER A 399 5.31 17.48 -17.91
C SER A 399 6.55 16.68 -18.32
#